data_f4248fc2c987d96ae671c14ec9420486
#
_entry.id   f4248fc2c987d96ae671c14ec9420486
#
_cell.length_a   1.000
_cell.length_b   1.000
_cell.length_c   1.000
_cell.angle_alpha   90.00
_cell.angle_beta   90.00
_cell.angle_gamma   90.00
#
_symmetry.space_group_name_H-M   'P 1'
#
loop_
_entity.id
_entity.type
_entity.pdbx_description
1 polymer ?
#
loop_
_entity_poly.entity_id
_entity_poly.type
_entity_poly.pdbx_seq_one_letter_code
_entity_poly.pdbx_strand_id
1 'polypeptide(L)'
;SVMDSLRLVDTGDAINLRVIGSGVGNINESDIRLADSSQAIVYGFNIDLPPAVKRLAMRDRVQVRLFKVIYELLDDARQSMEQMLEPDVVETEIGVLNVKGVFRTMRDEVICGGMVEKGKVVAHTLARVKRGSEQIAEVEVMSVQRQQQEAKEVFEGEMCGLSIRTHKKLQLEIGDTLELFTRELVKRTLR
;
A
#
# COMPACT_ATOMS: atom_id res chain seq x y z
N SER A 1 -3.75 -34.63 6.92
CA SER A 1 -3.20 -34.55 5.55
C SER A 1 -2.72 -33.13 5.26
N VAL A 2 -1.92 -32.96 4.19
CA VAL A 2 -1.47 -31.62 3.75
C VAL A 2 -2.65 -30.67 3.52
N MET A 3 -3.72 -31.19 2.94
CA MET A 3 -4.97 -30.45 2.68
C MET A 3 -5.62 -29.92 3.97
N ASP A 4 -5.67 -30.74 4.99
CA ASP A 4 -6.27 -30.33 6.27
C ASP A 4 -5.42 -29.25 6.95
N SER A 5 -4.12 -29.38 6.86
CA SER A 5 -3.18 -28.39 7.41
C SER A 5 -3.24 -27.05 6.67
N LEU A 6 -3.38 -27.07 5.34
CA LEU A 6 -3.55 -25.84 4.55
C LEU A 6 -4.87 -25.10 4.85
N ARG A 7 -5.93 -25.84 5.13
CA ARG A 7 -7.23 -25.24 5.51
C ARG A 7 -7.19 -24.53 6.87
N LEU A 8 -6.23 -24.89 7.72
CA LEU A 8 -6.02 -24.26 9.01
C LEU A 8 -5.23 -22.95 8.95
N VAL A 9 -4.68 -22.60 7.79
CA VAL A 9 -4.02 -21.30 7.61
C VAL A 9 -5.09 -20.22 7.61
N ASP A 10 -5.09 -19.43 8.68
CA ASP A 10 -6.02 -18.31 8.82
C ASP A 10 -5.60 -17.15 7.92
N THR A 11 -6.48 -16.79 7.00
CA THR A 11 -6.27 -15.66 6.07
C THR A 11 -7.07 -14.41 6.50
N GLY A 12 -7.83 -14.48 7.58
CA GLY A 12 -8.66 -13.38 8.06
C GLY A 12 -9.64 -12.82 7.01
N ASP A 13 -10.19 -13.69 6.16
CA ASP A 13 -11.08 -13.36 5.02
C ASP A 13 -10.44 -12.45 3.93
N ALA A 14 -9.18 -12.09 4.07
CA ALA A 14 -8.50 -11.23 3.10
C ALA A 14 -8.12 -11.96 1.79
N ILE A 15 -7.88 -13.27 1.87
CA ILE A 15 -7.55 -14.13 0.73
C ILE A 15 -8.26 -15.46 0.90
N ASN A 16 -8.82 -15.98 -0.20
CA ASN A 16 -9.40 -17.31 -0.25
C ASN A 16 -8.39 -18.31 -0.79
N LEU A 17 -8.01 -19.29 0.03
CA LEU A 17 -7.25 -20.45 -0.43
C LEU A 17 -8.16 -21.38 -1.23
N ARG A 18 -7.90 -21.47 -2.53
CA ARG A 18 -8.64 -22.38 -3.41
C ARG A 18 -7.75 -23.51 -3.86
N VAL A 19 -8.10 -24.74 -3.48
CA VAL A 19 -7.43 -25.94 -3.98
C VAL A 19 -8.16 -26.39 -5.25
N ILE A 20 -7.45 -26.37 -6.37
CA ILE A 20 -7.98 -26.76 -7.69
C ILE A 20 -7.78 -28.22 -8.03
N GLY A 21 -6.81 -28.86 -7.38
CA GLY A 21 -6.54 -30.28 -7.55
C GLY A 21 -5.70 -30.83 -6.41
N SER A 22 -5.87 -32.09 -6.13
CA SER A 22 -5.08 -32.82 -5.15
C SER A 22 -4.97 -34.28 -5.56
N GLY A 23 -3.87 -34.92 -5.17
CA GLY A 23 -3.63 -36.33 -5.50
C GLY A 23 -2.55 -36.93 -4.62
N VAL A 24 -2.35 -38.21 -4.79
CA VAL A 24 -1.32 -39.02 -4.11
C VAL A 24 -0.30 -39.52 -5.15
N GLY A 25 0.95 -39.47 -4.81
CA GLY A 25 2.05 -39.87 -5.70
C GLY A 25 2.75 -38.67 -6.35
N ASN A 26 3.61 -38.96 -7.33
CA ASN A 26 4.40 -37.93 -8.01
C ASN A 26 3.54 -37.00 -8.87
N ILE A 27 4.00 -35.77 -9.01
CA ILE A 27 3.39 -34.79 -9.91
C ILE A 27 3.51 -35.26 -11.35
N ASN A 28 2.44 -35.20 -12.11
CA ASN A 28 2.36 -35.59 -13.52
C ASN A 28 2.13 -34.38 -14.44
N GLU A 29 2.15 -34.62 -15.75
CA GLU A 29 1.95 -33.57 -16.75
C GLU A 29 0.57 -32.91 -16.68
N SER A 30 -0.46 -33.67 -16.30
CA SER A 30 -1.83 -33.15 -16.14
C SER A 30 -1.92 -32.15 -14.99
N ASP A 31 -1.20 -32.38 -13.90
CA ASP A 31 -1.11 -31.48 -12.78
C ASP A 31 -0.50 -30.13 -13.19
N ILE A 32 0.57 -30.17 -14.00
CA ILE A 32 1.21 -28.94 -14.50
C ILE A 32 0.27 -28.17 -15.44
N ARG A 33 -0.42 -28.85 -16.34
CA ARG A 33 -1.39 -28.20 -17.25
C ARG A 33 -2.55 -27.57 -16.49
N LEU A 34 -3.05 -28.23 -15.47
CA LEU A 34 -4.09 -27.68 -14.60
C LEU A 34 -3.61 -26.43 -13.86
N ALA A 35 -2.40 -26.45 -13.34
CA ALA A 35 -1.79 -25.32 -12.67
C ALA A 35 -1.55 -24.13 -13.61
N ASP A 36 -1.08 -24.39 -14.84
CA ASP A 36 -0.90 -23.36 -15.87
C ASP A 36 -2.23 -22.68 -16.22
N SER A 37 -3.27 -23.45 -16.53
CA SER A 37 -4.57 -22.90 -16.89
C SER A 37 -5.25 -22.10 -15.78
N SER A 38 -4.92 -22.41 -14.53
CA SER A 38 -5.49 -21.77 -13.33
C SER A 38 -4.56 -20.75 -12.68
N GLN A 39 -3.35 -20.55 -13.22
CA GLN A 39 -2.29 -19.72 -12.65
C GLN A 39 -1.99 -20.08 -11.19
N ALA A 40 -1.96 -21.38 -10.91
CA ALA A 40 -1.79 -21.92 -9.57
C ALA A 40 -0.35 -22.34 -9.30
N ILE A 41 0.00 -22.44 -8.01
CA ILE A 41 1.27 -23.01 -7.55
C ILE A 41 1.05 -24.48 -7.23
N VAL A 42 1.98 -25.32 -7.63
CA VAL A 42 1.98 -26.76 -7.32
C VAL A 42 2.85 -27.02 -6.10
N TYR A 43 2.28 -27.62 -5.09
CA TYR A 43 2.97 -28.04 -3.88
C TYR A 43 3.10 -29.57 -3.84
N GLY A 44 4.31 -30.05 -3.68
CA GLY A 44 4.61 -31.46 -3.48
C GLY A 44 5.15 -31.72 -2.07
N PHE A 45 4.59 -32.72 -1.40
CA PHE A 45 5.02 -33.11 -0.08
C PHE A 45 5.58 -34.54 -0.11
N ASN A 46 6.86 -34.66 0.22
CA ASN A 46 7.60 -35.94 0.27
C ASN A 46 7.51 -36.75 -1.05
N ILE A 47 7.58 -36.04 -2.18
CA ILE A 47 7.57 -36.62 -3.52
C ILE A 47 8.72 -36.05 -4.35
N ASP A 48 9.03 -36.74 -5.46
CA ASP A 48 10.01 -36.29 -6.43
C ASP A 48 9.36 -35.79 -7.69
N LEU A 49 10.04 -34.87 -8.37
CA LEU A 49 9.59 -34.31 -9.64
C LEU A 49 10.32 -34.99 -10.81
N PRO A 50 9.63 -35.77 -11.65
CA PRO A 50 10.27 -36.41 -12.81
C PRO A 50 10.89 -35.37 -13.74
N PRO A 51 12.06 -35.66 -14.39
CA PRO A 51 12.72 -34.66 -15.25
C PRO A 51 11.88 -34.15 -16.40
N ALA A 52 11.00 -34.94 -16.96
CA ALA A 52 10.09 -34.54 -18.02
C ALA A 52 9.05 -33.51 -17.52
N VAL A 53 8.50 -33.75 -16.33
CA VAL A 53 7.53 -32.85 -15.68
C VAL A 53 8.20 -31.56 -15.26
N LYS A 54 9.43 -31.62 -14.76
CA LYS A 54 10.23 -30.43 -14.41
C LYS A 54 10.44 -29.53 -15.63
N ARG A 55 10.82 -30.11 -16.79
CA ARG A 55 10.98 -29.37 -18.05
C ARG A 55 9.68 -28.72 -18.52
N LEU A 56 8.55 -29.43 -18.39
CA LEU A 56 7.24 -28.90 -18.72
C LEU A 56 6.86 -27.70 -17.84
N ALA A 57 7.05 -27.83 -16.53
CA ALA A 57 6.79 -26.75 -15.59
C ALA A 57 7.64 -25.50 -15.88
N MET A 58 8.91 -25.67 -16.22
CA MET A 58 9.79 -24.56 -16.59
C MET A 58 9.36 -23.90 -17.90
N ARG A 59 8.96 -24.68 -18.91
CA ARG A 59 8.47 -24.15 -20.19
C ARG A 59 7.20 -23.33 -19.99
N ASP A 60 6.25 -23.85 -19.24
CA ASP A 60 4.94 -23.24 -19.03
C ASP A 60 4.94 -22.24 -17.86
N ARG A 61 6.11 -22.00 -17.25
CA ARG A 61 6.32 -21.07 -16.12
C ARG A 61 5.45 -21.36 -14.91
N VAL A 62 5.16 -22.64 -14.68
CA VAL A 62 4.42 -23.09 -13.50
C VAL A 62 5.40 -23.24 -12.33
N GLN A 63 5.05 -22.63 -11.22
CA GLN A 63 5.84 -22.78 -9.99
C GLN A 63 5.53 -24.10 -9.33
N VAL A 64 6.55 -24.93 -9.15
CA VAL A 64 6.48 -26.21 -8.43
C VAL A 64 7.42 -26.13 -7.23
N ARG A 65 6.88 -26.33 -6.05
CA ARG A 65 7.61 -26.28 -4.79
C ARG A 65 7.48 -27.60 -4.05
N LEU A 66 8.63 -28.23 -3.75
CA LEU A 66 8.69 -29.54 -3.11
C LEU A 66 9.22 -29.40 -1.69
N PHE A 67 8.55 -30.06 -0.75
CA PHE A 67 8.90 -30.04 0.67
C PHE A 67 8.92 -31.45 1.25
N LYS A 68 9.82 -31.68 2.20
CA LYS A 68 9.88 -32.90 3.01
C LYS A 68 9.34 -32.69 4.42
N VAL A 69 9.25 -31.45 4.85
CA VAL A 69 8.74 -31.09 6.18
C VAL A 69 7.44 -30.30 5.98
N ILE A 70 6.37 -30.75 6.63
CA ILE A 70 5.04 -30.13 6.47
C ILE A 70 5.01 -28.66 6.89
N TYR A 71 5.73 -28.30 7.94
CA TYR A 71 5.79 -26.92 8.43
C TYR A 71 6.42 -25.95 7.41
N GLU A 72 7.44 -26.39 6.69
CA GLU A 72 8.06 -25.58 5.63
C GLU A 72 7.09 -25.33 4.47
N LEU A 73 6.29 -26.31 4.10
CA LEU A 73 5.24 -26.18 3.09
C LEU A 73 4.19 -25.18 3.53
N LEU A 74 3.73 -25.26 4.78
CA LEU A 74 2.72 -24.35 5.33
C LEU A 74 3.25 -22.91 5.43
N ASP A 75 4.49 -22.73 5.84
CA ASP A 75 5.12 -21.40 5.92
C ASP A 75 5.27 -20.78 4.53
N ASP A 76 5.68 -21.56 3.55
CA ASP A 76 5.79 -21.08 2.16
C ASP A 76 4.43 -20.70 1.58
N ALA A 77 3.40 -21.50 1.83
CA ALA A 77 2.02 -21.18 1.42
C ALA A 77 1.52 -19.89 2.08
N ARG A 78 1.80 -19.72 3.36
CA ARG A 78 1.46 -18.49 4.10
C ARG A 78 2.16 -17.28 3.52
N GLN A 79 3.47 -17.35 3.28
CA GLN A 79 4.23 -16.24 2.68
C GLN A 79 3.73 -15.89 1.28
N SER A 80 3.38 -16.89 0.47
CA SER A 80 2.83 -16.67 -0.87
C SER A 80 1.49 -15.96 -0.82
N MET A 81 0.64 -16.29 0.16
CA MET A 81 -0.63 -15.60 0.38
C MET A 81 -0.42 -14.16 0.89
N GLU A 82 0.54 -13.93 1.78
CA GLU A 82 0.87 -12.58 2.27
C GLU A 82 1.32 -11.64 1.14
N GLN A 83 2.07 -12.15 0.17
CA GLN A 83 2.51 -11.37 -0.99
C GLN A 83 1.35 -10.93 -1.90
N MET A 84 0.21 -11.60 -1.84
CA MET A 84 -1.00 -11.25 -2.58
C MET A 84 -1.87 -10.23 -1.85
N LEU A 85 -1.60 -9.95 -0.57
CA LEU A 85 -2.33 -8.95 0.21
C LEU A 85 -2.00 -7.54 -0.29
N GLU A 86 -3.05 -6.73 -0.47
CA GLU A 86 -2.86 -5.30 -0.67
C GLU A 86 -2.38 -4.67 0.63
N PRO A 87 -1.38 -3.76 0.56
CA PRO A 87 -0.91 -3.08 1.77
C PRO A 87 -2.02 -2.19 2.36
N ASP A 88 -2.08 -2.13 3.68
CA ASP A 88 -2.93 -1.17 4.37
C ASP A 88 -2.39 0.24 4.20
N VAL A 89 -3.29 1.18 3.93
CA VAL A 89 -2.99 2.61 3.90
C VAL A 89 -3.27 3.18 5.28
N VAL A 90 -2.23 3.68 5.95
CA VAL A 90 -2.33 4.36 7.23
C VAL A 90 -2.08 5.85 7.03
N GLU A 91 -3.05 6.68 7.38
CA GLU A 91 -2.94 8.13 7.37
C GLU A 91 -2.79 8.66 8.79
N THR A 92 -1.77 9.49 9.00
CA THR A 92 -1.50 10.13 10.29
C THR A 92 -1.67 11.64 10.14
N GLU A 93 -2.61 12.22 10.88
CA GLU A 93 -2.81 13.66 10.94
C GLU A 93 -1.61 14.33 11.63
N ILE A 94 -1.05 15.37 11.01
CA ILE A 94 0.10 16.11 11.54
C ILE A 94 -0.34 17.43 12.15
N GLY A 95 -1.17 18.19 11.45
CA GLY A 95 -1.63 19.49 11.91
C GLY A 95 -2.64 20.13 10.99
N VAL A 96 -3.11 21.29 11.39
CA VAL A 96 -4.12 22.08 10.68
C VAL A 96 -3.63 23.51 10.53
N LEU A 97 -3.70 24.03 9.29
CA LEU A 97 -3.39 25.42 8.96
C LEU A 97 -4.66 26.13 8.52
N ASN A 98 -4.88 27.33 9.04
CA ASN A 98 -5.91 28.23 8.53
C ASN A 98 -5.30 29.22 7.55
N VAL A 99 -5.81 29.25 6.33
CA VAL A 99 -5.32 30.14 5.26
C VAL A 99 -5.73 31.59 5.58
N LYS A 100 -4.75 32.48 5.73
CA LYS A 100 -4.95 33.89 5.99
C LYS A 100 -4.69 34.77 4.76
N GLY A 101 -3.97 34.26 3.77
CA GLY A 101 -3.68 34.96 2.54
C GLY A 101 -3.24 34.04 1.42
N VAL A 102 -3.59 34.37 0.20
CA VAL A 102 -3.15 33.67 -1.01
C VAL A 102 -2.33 34.67 -1.83
N PHE A 103 -1.03 34.37 -2.01
CA PHE A 103 -0.10 35.30 -2.62
C PHE A 103 0.02 35.12 -4.13
N ARG A 104 -0.04 33.86 -4.58
CA ARG A 104 0.09 33.52 -5.99
C ARG A 104 -0.61 32.21 -6.30
N THR A 105 -1.34 32.18 -7.40
CA THR A 105 -1.99 30.99 -7.93
C THR A 105 -1.50 30.73 -9.35
N MET A 106 -0.85 29.58 -9.54
CA MET A 106 -0.45 29.08 -10.85
C MET A 106 -1.27 27.84 -11.20
N ARG A 107 -1.02 27.26 -12.37
CA ARG A 107 -1.78 26.11 -12.85
C ARG A 107 -1.65 24.88 -11.94
N ASP A 108 -0.43 24.64 -11.47
CA ASP A 108 -0.04 23.46 -10.69
C ASP A 108 0.58 23.78 -9.33
N GLU A 109 0.65 25.05 -8.99
CA GLU A 109 1.23 25.53 -7.73
C GLU A 109 0.45 26.70 -7.16
N VAL A 110 0.26 26.69 -5.85
CA VAL A 110 -0.33 27.80 -5.10
C VAL A 110 0.61 28.18 -3.96
N ILE A 111 0.90 29.49 -3.85
CA ILE A 111 1.64 30.06 -2.74
C ILE A 111 0.66 30.76 -1.82
N CYS A 112 0.55 30.30 -0.61
CA CYS A 112 -0.35 30.84 0.40
C CYS A 112 0.35 30.97 1.75
N GLY A 113 -0.28 31.68 2.66
CA GLY A 113 0.16 31.80 4.04
C GLY A 113 -0.98 31.69 5.01
N GLY A 114 -0.67 31.32 6.22
CA GLY A 114 -1.67 31.17 7.27
C GLY A 114 -1.07 30.92 8.62
N MET A 115 -1.94 30.65 9.58
CA MET A 115 -1.58 30.34 10.95
C MET A 115 -1.83 28.86 11.24
N VAL A 116 -0.90 28.23 11.91
CA VAL A 116 -1.03 26.84 12.38
C VAL A 116 -2.01 26.83 13.55
N GLU A 117 -3.18 26.25 13.35
CA GLU A 117 -4.21 26.16 14.39
C GLU A 117 -4.02 25.01 15.34
N LYS A 118 -3.46 23.88 14.82
CA LYS A 118 -3.29 22.66 15.59
C LYS A 118 -2.07 21.90 15.10
N GLY A 119 -1.33 21.29 16.01
CA GLY A 119 -0.18 20.45 15.69
C GLY A 119 0.96 21.23 15.04
N LYS A 120 1.41 20.78 13.90
CA LYS A 120 2.51 21.39 13.15
C LYS A 120 2.29 21.31 11.64
N VAL A 121 2.99 22.14 10.90
CA VAL A 121 3.07 22.12 9.43
C VAL A 121 4.47 21.70 9.04
N VAL A 122 4.57 20.66 8.20
CA VAL A 122 5.84 20.07 7.78
C VAL A 122 5.91 20.03 6.26
N ALA A 123 7.08 20.35 5.71
CA ALA A 123 7.32 20.23 4.27
C ALA A 123 7.27 18.75 3.80
N HIS A 124 6.98 18.54 2.53
CA HIS A 124 6.88 17.22 1.90
C HIS A 124 5.80 16.31 2.48
N THR A 125 4.68 16.90 2.92
CA THR A 125 3.50 16.19 3.41
C THR A 125 2.32 16.41 2.47
N LEU A 126 1.28 15.59 2.65
CA LEU A 126 0.00 15.77 1.97
C LEU A 126 -0.91 16.68 2.79
N ALA A 127 -1.84 17.35 2.13
CA ALA A 127 -2.84 18.17 2.79
C ALA A 127 -4.20 18.06 2.09
N ARG A 128 -5.26 18.05 2.89
CA ARG A 128 -6.63 18.19 2.39
C ARG A 128 -7.07 19.64 2.58
N VAL A 129 -7.50 20.23 1.47
CA VAL A 129 -8.07 21.57 1.49
C VAL A 129 -9.55 21.47 1.80
N LYS A 130 -9.97 22.09 2.89
CA LYS A 130 -11.38 22.13 3.29
C LYS A 130 -11.91 23.58 3.30
N ARG A 131 -13.11 23.71 2.80
CA ARG A 131 -13.89 24.95 2.87
C ARG A 131 -15.15 24.68 3.68
N GLY A 132 -15.16 25.15 4.92
CA GLY A 132 -16.16 24.72 5.88
C GLY A 132 -16.00 23.24 6.22
N SER A 133 -17.03 22.44 6.01
CA SER A 133 -17.01 20.98 6.20
C SER A 133 -16.73 20.19 4.93
N GLU A 134 -16.60 20.87 3.78
CA GLU A 134 -16.41 20.24 2.48
C GLU A 134 -14.92 20.15 2.09
N GLN A 135 -14.48 18.96 1.70
CA GLN A 135 -13.16 18.77 1.12
C GLN A 135 -13.19 19.16 -0.36
N ILE A 136 -12.43 20.19 -0.76
CA ILE A 136 -12.39 20.67 -2.14
C ILE A 136 -11.23 20.14 -2.95
N ALA A 137 -10.11 19.77 -2.31
CA ALA A 137 -8.95 19.22 -2.99
C ALA A 137 -8.01 18.45 -2.03
N GLU A 138 -7.15 17.62 -2.61
CA GLU A 138 -5.99 17.03 -1.95
C GLU A 138 -4.73 17.51 -2.66
N VAL A 139 -3.77 18.01 -1.90
CA VAL A 139 -2.58 18.69 -2.40
C VAL A 139 -1.33 18.22 -1.68
N GLU A 140 -0.17 18.55 -2.24
CA GLU A 140 1.12 18.25 -1.64
C GLU A 140 1.81 19.55 -1.20
N VAL A 141 2.28 19.59 0.04
CA VAL A 141 3.06 20.69 0.58
C VAL A 141 4.52 20.53 0.17
N MET A 142 5.01 21.39 -0.72
CA MET A 142 6.36 21.31 -1.26
C MET A 142 7.38 21.98 -0.36
N SER A 143 7.06 23.16 0.17
CA SER A 143 7.93 23.90 1.05
C SER A 143 7.15 24.71 2.09
N VAL A 144 7.82 24.96 3.20
CA VAL A 144 7.30 25.75 4.31
C VAL A 144 8.28 26.88 4.61
N GLN A 145 7.79 28.11 4.77
CA GLN A 145 8.59 29.26 5.14
C GLN A 145 8.07 29.93 6.41
N ARG A 146 8.99 30.32 7.27
CA ARG A 146 8.73 31.11 8.45
C ARG A 146 9.56 32.39 8.39
N GLN A 147 8.90 33.55 8.50
CA GLN A 147 9.58 34.86 8.41
C GLN A 147 10.47 34.99 7.16
N GLN A 148 9.96 34.57 6.00
CA GLN A 148 10.66 34.56 4.70
C GLN A 148 11.91 33.65 4.61
N GLN A 149 12.09 32.78 5.57
CA GLN A 149 13.13 31.75 5.55
C GLN A 149 12.53 30.37 5.45
N GLU A 150 13.16 29.51 4.70
CA GLU A 150 12.76 28.12 4.60
C GLU A 150 12.84 27.42 5.97
N ALA A 151 11.78 26.73 6.34
CA ALA A 151 11.69 25.96 7.56
C ALA A 151 11.30 24.52 7.26
N LYS A 152 11.75 23.57 8.06
CA LYS A 152 11.32 22.19 7.96
C LYS A 152 9.95 21.98 8.57
N GLU A 153 9.67 22.65 9.65
CA GLU A 153 8.40 22.57 10.37
C GLU A 153 8.07 23.90 11.07
N VAL A 154 6.78 24.15 11.21
CA VAL A 154 6.23 25.31 11.93
C VAL A 154 5.16 24.81 12.89
N PHE A 155 5.22 25.27 14.13
CA PHE A 155 4.37 24.78 15.22
C PHE A 155 3.10 25.62 15.40
N GLU A 156 2.18 25.06 16.19
CA GLU A 156 0.91 25.71 16.55
C GLU A 156 1.11 27.14 17.05
N GLY A 157 0.26 28.04 16.58
CA GLY A 157 0.28 29.46 16.93
C GLY A 157 1.22 30.30 16.09
N GLU A 158 2.05 29.72 15.25
CA GLU A 158 2.96 30.44 14.36
C GLU A 158 2.38 30.67 12.98
N MET A 159 2.78 31.78 12.36
CA MET A 159 2.45 32.10 10.97
C MET A 159 3.49 31.48 10.05
N CYS A 160 3.04 30.96 8.92
CA CYS A 160 3.93 30.43 7.89
C CYS A 160 3.40 30.64 6.48
N GLY A 161 4.31 30.58 5.50
CA GLY A 161 4.00 30.51 4.09
C GLY A 161 4.21 29.10 3.56
N LEU A 162 3.37 28.67 2.62
CA LEU A 162 3.43 27.37 1.99
C LEU A 162 3.47 27.47 0.48
N SER A 163 4.29 26.64 -0.15
CA SER A 163 4.17 26.31 -1.56
C SER A 163 3.48 24.94 -1.67
N ILE A 164 2.35 24.92 -2.38
CA ILE A 164 1.49 23.76 -2.52
C ILE A 164 1.43 23.35 -3.99
N ARG A 165 1.70 22.06 -4.27
CA ARG A 165 1.51 21.47 -5.59
C ARG A 165 0.09 20.92 -5.71
N THR A 166 -0.55 21.24 -6.82
CA THR A 166 -1.90 20.74 -7.16
C THR A 166 -1.88 20.03 -8.51
N HIS A 167 -2.72 19.00 -8.66
CA HIS A 167 -2.91 18.32 -9.95
C HIS A 167 -3.94 19.00 -10.85
N LYS A 168 -4.74 19.88 -10.27
CA LYS A 168 -5.77 20.67 -10.96
C LYS A 168 -5.67 22.13 -10.52
N LYS A 169 -6.15 23.04 -11.36
CA LYS A 169 -6.25 24.45 -10.99
C LYS A 169 -7.11 24.58 -9.72
N LEU A 170 -6.48 25.04 -8.65
CA LEU A 170 -7.10 25.23 -7.35
C LEU A 170 -7.11 26.71 -7.01
N GLN A 171 -8.29 27.24 -6.67
CA GLN A 171 -8.45 28.55 -6.07
C GLN A 171 -8.61 28.41 -4.57
N LEU A 172 -7.57 28.76 -3.82
CA LEU A 172 -7.65 28.91 -2.38
C LEU A 172 -8.28 30.26 -2.03
N GLU A 173 -9.06 30.27 -0.97
CA GLU A 173 -9.65 31.47 -0.40
C GLU A 173 -9.22 31.65 1.05
N ILE A 174 -9.23 32.88 1.52
CA ILE A 174 -8.99 33.20 2.93
C ILE A 174 -10.09 32.53 3.78
N GLY A 175 -9.68 31.82 4.82
CA GLY A 175 -10.57 31.02 5.66
C GLY A 175 -10.63 29.53 5.30
N ASP A 176 -10.06 29.12 4.17
CA ASP A 176 -9.88 27.71 3.87
C ASP A 176 -8.94 27.06 4.88
N THR A 177 -9.13 25.78 5.13
CA THR A 177 -8.34 25.02 6.08
C THR A 177 -7.54 23.94 5.35
N LEU A 178 -6.27 23.81 5.70
CA LEU A 178 -5.41 22.73 5.25
C LEU A 178 -5.19 21.73 6.39
N GLU A 179 -5.69 20.51 6.20
CA GLU A 179 -5.41 19.40 7.12
C GLU A 179 -4.22 18.60 6.59
N LEU A 180 -3.07 18.73 7.25
CA LEU A 180 -1.84 18.04 6.85
C LEU A 180 -1.82 16.63 7.42
N PHE A 181 -1.40 15.68 6.60
CA PHE A 181 -1.28 14.28 6.98
C PHE A 181 -0.15 13.59 6.23
N THR A 182 0.34 12.49 6.78
CA THR A 182 1.22 11.56 6.11
C THR A 182 0.46 10.30 5.75
N ARG A 183 0.85 9.68 4.63
CA ARG A 183 0.27 8.41 4.17
C ARG A 183 1.37 7.38 4.08
N GLU A 184 1.22 6.27 4.78
CA GLU A 184 2.15 5.15 4.78
C GLU A 184 1.46 3.89 4.30
N LEU A 185 2.18 3.08 3.51
CA LEU A 185 1.76 1.74 3.12
C LEU A 185 2.36 0.75 4.12
N VAL A 186 1.49 0.10 4.90
CA VAL A 186 1.87 -0.93 5.87
C VAL A 186 1.57 -2.30 5.28
N LYS A 187 2.61 -3.14 5.16
CA LYS A 187 2.46 -4.50 4.65
C LYS A 187 1.62 -5.34 5.62
N ARG A 188 0.56 -5.96 5.11
CA ARG A 188 -0.24 -6.90 5.88
C ARG A 188 0.50 -8.22 6.09
N THR A 189 0.33 -8.82 7.25
CA THR A 189 0.80 -10.15 7.59
C THR A 189 -0.37 -11.04 8.01
N LEU A 190 -0.27 -12.34 7.72
CA LEU A 190 -1.23 -13.34 8.18
C LEU A 190 -0.83 -13.87 9.56
N ARG A 191 -1.83 -14.04 10.44
CA ARG A 191 -1.64 -14.62 11.76
C ARG A 191 -1.75 -16.13 11.74
#